data_8de166f9043a79597017bc8ad6e986db
#
_entry.id   8de166f9043a79597017bc8ad6e986db
#
_cell.length_a   1.000
_cell.length_b   1.000
_cell.length_c   1.000
_cell.angle_alpha   90.00
_cell.angle_beta   90.00
_cell.angle_gamma   90.00
#
_symmetry.space_group_name_H-M   'P 1'
#
loop_
_entity.id
_entity.type
_entity.pdbx_description
1 polymer ?
#
loop_
_entity_poly.entity_id
_entity_poly.type
_entity_poly.pdbx_seq_one_letter_code
_entity_poly.pdbx_strand_id
1 'polypeptide(L)'
;MALTVATYAVGGDARATRFLAIAAVVGLTVMNLRGITKTARLATVLVVLTVALLGVTLVVVGVGNRTWHSPFESMATASAYGILQSAGLLFFAFAGYARIATLGEEVRDPETTIPRAIPRALGLVVVLYAVVGLVLLAVLGPTGVAASAVPLLAAADQAGVGWIGAAVRVAAVLASLGALLGLVTGVSRTMLAMARERDLPRLLARVDERRGVPQSAQIAVGAVVVLLVVALDVRAVIGFSSFGVLVYYAVANASAFTQDAAHRRWPRTLQVLGVVGCLVLVATLPWGAVVAGVCVFAVGVLGRLAVAAGRSRSP
;
A
#
# COMPACT_ATOMS: atom_id res chain seq x y z
N MET A 1 5.05 -5.17 0.78
CA MET A 1 5.75 -5.15 -0.52
C MET A 1 7.06 -5.92 -0.50
N ALA A 2 8.06 -5.59 0.34
CA ALA A 2 9.34 -6.31 0.35
C ALA A 2 9.18 -7.82 0.64
N LEU A 3 8.40 -8.18 1.66
CA LEU A 3 8.07 -9.59 1.95
C LEU A 3 7.30 -10.24 0.80
N THR A 4 6.40 -9.52 0.13
CA THR A 4 5.66 -10.03 -1.05
C THR A 4 6.61 -10.36 -2.20
N VAL A 5 7.56 -9.45 -2.53
CA VAL A 5 8.62 -9.72 -3.53
C VAL A 5 9.30 -11.04 -3.24
N ALA A 6 9.73 -11.20 -1.99
CA ALA A 6 10.50 -12.36 -1.59
C ALA A 6 9.66 -13.66 -1.58
N THR A 7 8.42 -13.63 -1.09
CA THR A 7 7.53 -14.79 -1.07
C THR A 7 7.25 -15.32 -2.49
N TYR A 8 6.97 -14.42 -3.43
CA TYR A 8 6.76 -14.83 -4.83
C TYR A 8 8.05 -15.28 -5.54
N ALA A 9 9.21 -14.74 -5.16
CA ALA A 9 10.49 -15.09 -5.78
C ALA A 9 11.03 -16.44 -5.30
N VAL A 10 10.98 -16.72 -3.98
CA VAL A 10 11.67 -17.88 -3.37
C VAL A 10 10.73 -19.04 -3.02
N GLY A 11 9.43 -18.79 -2.86
CA GLY A 11 8.45 -19.88 -2.76
C GLY A 11 8.41 -20.63 -1.43
N GLY A 12 8.60 -19.97 -0.27
CA GLY A 12 8.17 -20.56 1.02
C GLY A 12 9.24 -20.82 2.08
N ASP A 13 10.53 -20.76 1.79
CA ASP A 13 11.57 -20.76 2.84
C ASP A 13 11.57 -19.41 3.58
N ALA A 14 11.22 -19.43 4.86
CA ALA A 14 11.11 -18.23 5.70
C ALA A 14 12.45 -17.45 5.82
N ARG A 15 13.59 -18.15 5.84
CA ARG A 15 14.91 -17.50 5.94
C ARG A 15 15.29 -16.83 4.63
N ALA A 16 15.17 -17.55 3.52
CA ALA A 16 15.44 -17.01 2.19
C ALA A 16 14.50 -15.84 1.86
N THR A 17 13.22 -15.93 2.23
CA THR A 17 12.24 -14.86 2.07
C THR A 17 12.65 -13.59 2.83
N ARG A 18 13.06 -13.70 4.10
CA ARG A 18 13.51 -12.54 4.87
C ARG A 18 14.79 -11.93 4.31
N PHE A 19 15.75 -12.77 3.96
CA PHE A 19 17.02 -12.32 3.37
C PHE A 19 16.78 -11.54 2.06
N LEU A 20 15.98 -12.10 1.16
CA LEU A 20 15.65 -11.45 -0.12
C LEU A 20 14.83 -10.16 0.06
N ALA A 21 13.93 -10.13 1.04
CA ALA A 21 13.17 -8.92 1.37
C ALA A 21 14.10 -7.80 1.86
N ILE A 22 15.05 -8.11 2.73
CA ILE A 22 16.07 -7.15 3.20
C ILE A 22 16.93 -6.67 2.02
N ALA A 23 17.42 -7.60 1.18
CA ALA A 23 18.22 -7.27 0.01
C ALA A 23 17.48 -6.34 -0.95
N ALA A 24 16.17 -6.57 -1.18
CA ALA A 24 15.32 -5.70 -1.99
C ALA A 24 15.20 -4.28 -1.41
N VAL A 25 14.96 -4.17 -0.10
CA VAL A 25 14.86 -2.86 0.59
C VAL A 25 16.19 -2.10 0.51
N VAL A 26 17.29 -2.76 0.84
CA VAL A 26 18.64 -2.16 0.80
C VAL A 26 19.00 -1.76 -0.63
N GLY A 27 18.81 -2.66 -1.59
CA GLY A 27 19.08 -2.39 -3.01
C GLY A 27 18.31 -1.19 -3.54
N LEU A 28 16.99 -1.12 -3.28
CA LEU A 28 16.16 0.01 -3.70
C LEU A 28 16.54 1.31 -2.97
N THR A 29 16.88 1.24 -1.69
CA THR A 29 17.36 2.40 -0.93
C THR A 29 18.65 2.95 -1.54
N VAL A 30 19.62 2.08 -1.84
CA VAL A 30 20.89 2.46 -2.50
C VAL A 30 20.64 3.03 -3.90
N MET A 31 19.73 2.43 -4.67
CA MET A 31 19.36 2.96 -5.99
C MET A 31 18.77 4.37 -5.89
N ASN A 32 17.85 4.58 -4.95
CA ASN A 32 17.27 5.90 -4.72
C ASN A 32 18.32 6.94 -4.29
N LEU A 33 19.27 6.57 -3.42
CA LEU A 33 20.37 7.44 -3.01
C LEU A 33 21.28 7.86 -4.17
N ARG A 34 21.34 7.07 -5.23
CA ARG A 34 22.10 7.42 -6.46
C ARG A 34 21.38 8.41 -7.37
N GLY A 35 20.17 8.85 -7.00
CA GLY A 35 19.43 9.88 -7.74
C GLY A 35 18.87 9.39 -9.09
N ILE A 36 18.41 8.14 -9.17
CA ILE A 36 17.80 7.61 -10.40
C ILE A 36 16.41 8.24 -10.56
N THR A 37 16.39 9.42 -11.16
CA THR A 37 15.22 10.28 -11.33
C THR A 37 14.38 9.97 -12.59
N LYS A 38 14.65 8.90 -13.32
CA LYS A 38 13.80 8.47 -14.45
C LYS A 38 12.59 7.65 -14.00
N THR A 39 12.05 7.99 -12.82
CA THR A 39 11.11 7.18 -12.06
C THR A 39 9.74 7.08 -12.72
N ALA A 40 9.25 8.14 -13.38
CA ALA A 40 7.90 8.15 -13.93
C ALA A 40 7.75 7.19 -15.14
N ARG A 41 8.70 7.22 -16.08
CA ARG A 41 8.67 6.29 -17.24
C ARG A 41 8.83 4.83 -16.79
N LEU A 42 9.78 4.58 -15.89
CA LEU A 42 9.98 3.23 -15.34
C LEU A 42 8.72 2.74 -14.62
N ALA A 43 8.12 3.58 -13.77
CA ALA A 43 6.87 3.24 -13.09
C ALA A 43 5.74 2.93 -14.08
N THR A 44 5.59 3.72 -15.14
CA THR A 44 4.58 3.48 -16.19
C THR A 44 4.82 2.15 -16.89
N VAL A 45 6.07 1.86 -17.29
CA VAL A 45 6.41 0.59 -17.96
C VAL A 45 6.14 -0.60 -17.03
N LEU A 46 6.52 -0.51 -15.75
CA LEU A 46 6.26 -1.56 -14.76
C LEU A 46 4.77 -1.80 -14.56
N VAL A 47 3.96 -0.73 -14.46
CA VAL A 47 2.51 -0.85 -14.30
C VAL A 47 1.87 -1.48 -15.54
N VAL A 48 2.20 -0.99 -16.74
CA VAL A 48 1.65 -1.54 -17.99
C VAL A 48 2.01 -3.02 -18.13
N LEU A 49 3.27 -3.38 -17.91
CA LEU A 49 3.72 -4.77 -17.98
C LEU A 49 3.03 -5.64 -16.94
N THR A 50 2.90 -5.16 -15.70
CA THR A 50 2.21 -5.88 -14.63
C THR A 50 0.74 -6.11 -14.96
N VAL A 51 0.03 -5.08 -15.42
CA VAL A 51 -1.40 -5.19 -15.78
C VAL A 51 -1.58 -6.12 -16.98
N ALA A 52 -0.70 -6.06 -17.97
CA ALA A 52 -0.73 -6.97 -19.12
C ALA A 52 -0.50 -8.42 -18.71
N LEU A 53 0.53 -8.70 -17.89
CA LEU A 53 0.81 -10.05 -17.39
C LEU A 53 -0.32 -10.55 -16.48
N LEU A 54 -0.89 -9.69 -15.64
CA LEU A 54 -2.06 -10.04 -14.84
C LEU A 54 -3.27 -10.37 -15.72
N GLY A 55 -3.55 -9.58 -16.75
CA GLY A 55 -4.62 -9.83 -17.70
C GLY A 55 -4.46 -11.18 -18.41
N VAL A 56 -3.25 -11.46 -18.91
CA VAL A 56 -2.93 -12.78 -19.52
C VAL A 56 -3.12 -13.90 -18.50
N THR A 57 -2.66 -13.72 -17.25
CA THR A 57 -2.84 -14.71 -16.19
C THR A 57 -4.33 -15.00 -15.94
N LEU A 58 -5.15 -13.97 -15.79
CA LEU A 58 -6.58 -14.13 -15.53
C LEU A 58 -7.30 -14.86 -16.68
N VAL A 59 -6.94 -14.55 -17.92
CA VAL A 59 -7.50 -15.24 -19.09
C VAL A 59 -7.05 -16.72 -19.13
N VAL A 60 -5.77 -17.00 -18.95
CA VAL A 60 -5.24 -18.37 -18.97
C VAL A 60 -5.82 -19.20 -17.82
N VAL A 61 -5.89 -18.64 -16.61
CA VAL A 61 -6.47 -19.29 -15.45
C VAL A 61 -7.97 -19.51 -15.66
N GLY A 62 -8.68 -18.54 -16.21
CA GLY A 62 -10.09 -18.67 -16.53
C GLY A 62 -10.39 -19.74 -17.57
N VAL A 63 -9.63 -19.79 -18.67
CA VAL A 63 -9.84 -20.78 -19.75
C VAL A 63 -9.32 -22.16 -19.38
N GLY A 64 -8.20 -22.25 -18.66
CA GLY A 64 -7.56 -23.52 -18.30
C GLY A 64 -8.22 -24.25 -17.15
N ASN A 65 -9.04 -23.58 -16.36
CA ASN A 65 -9.69 -24.18 -15.21
C ASN A 65 -10.84 -25.12 -15.63
N ARG A 66 -10.86 -26.34 -15.07
CA ARG A 66 -11.88 -27.36 -15.37
C ARG A 66 -12.99 -27.44 -14.32
N THR A 67 -12.76 -26.92 -13.14
CA THR A 67 -13.71 -26.94 -12.02
C THR A 67 -13.99 -25.52 -11.56
N TRP A 68 -15.25 -25.12 -11.59
CA TRP A 68 -15.66 -23.79 -11.18
C TRP A 68 -16.45 -23.84 -9.88
N HIS A 69 -16.02 -23.04 -8.91
CA HIS A 69 -16.76 -22.78 -7.69
C HIS A 69 -17.66 -21.57 -7.89
N SER A 70 -18.82 -21.56 -7.26
CA SER A 70 -19.60 -20.31 -7.22
C SER A 70 -18.88 -19.31 -6.33
N PRO A 71 -18.50 -18.12 -6.86
CA PRO A 71 -17.83 -17.09 -6.03
C PRO A 71 -18.71 -16.61 -4.87
N PHE A 72 -20.02 -16.87 -4.93
CA PHE A 72 -21.00 -16.44 -3.93
C PHE A 72 -21.42 -17.57 -2.97
N GLU A 73 -20.88 -18.78 -3.11
CA GLU A 73 -21.24 -19.95 -2.31
C GLU A 73 -21.10 -19.72 -0.80
N SER A 74 -20.08 -18.96 -0.38
CA SER A 74 -19.84 -18.65 1.03
C SER A 74 -20.58 -17.39 1.53
N MET A 75 -21.27 -16.64 0.68
CA MET A 75 -21.95 -15.41 1.12
C MET A 75 -23.06 -15.65 2.13
N ALA A 76 -23.77 -16.78 2.00
CA ALA A 76 -24.84 -17.15 2.94
C ALA A 76 -24.32 -17.48 4.36
N THR A 77 -23.05 -17.89 4.48
CA THR A 77 -22.40 -18.25 5.74
C THR A 77 -21.45 -17.19 6.26
N ALA A 78 -21.20 -16.15 5.46
CA ALA A 78 -20.28 -15.07 5.85
C ALA A 78 -20.89 -14.17 6.93
N SER A 79 -20.17 -13.97 8.03
CA SER A 79 -20.59 -13.00 9.05
C SER A 79 -20.35 -11.57 8.58
N ALA A 80 -21.23 -10.64 8.94
CA ALA A 80 -21.05 -9.21 8.66
C ALA A 80 -19.72 -8.67 9.21
N TYR A 81 -19.31 -9.15 10.39
CA TYR A 81 -18.00 -8.82 10.96
C TYR A 81 -16.85 -9.30 10.09
N GLY A 82 -16.91 -10.55 9.60
CA GLY A 82 -15.86 -11.11 8.71
C GLY A 82 -15.74 -10.36 7.39
N ILE A 83 -16.87 -9.91 6.81
CA ILE A 83 -16.88 -9.10 5.59
C ILE A 83 -16.21 -7.74 5.86
N LEU A 84 -16.60 -7.05 6.92
CA LEU A 84 -16.01 -5.76 7.30
C LEU A 84 -14.53 -5.88 7.66
N GLN A 85 -14.14 -6.95 8.37
CA GLN A 85 -12.73 -7.20 8.69
C GLN A 85 -11.91 -7.45 7.42
N SER A 86 -12.42 -8.24 6.48
CA SER A 86 -11.77 -8.48 5.20
C SER A 86 -11.64 -7.19 4.39
N ALA A 87 -12.69 -6.37 4.34
CA ALA A 87 -12.66 -5.05 3.70
C ALA A 87 -11.63 -4.13 4.36
N GLY A 88 -11.56 -4.10 5.69
CA GLY A 88 -10.56 -3.35 6.44
C GLY A 88 -9.13 -3.79 6.15
N LEU A 89 -8.88 -5.11 6.11
CA LEU A 89 -7.57 -5.67 5.77
C LEU A 89 -7.17 -5.39 4.33
N LEU A 90 -8.11 -5.51 3.39
CA LEU A 90 -7.85 -5.23 1.97
C LEU A 90 -7.71 -3.74 1.67
N PHE A 91 -8.11 -2.87 2.59
CA PHE A 91 -8.07 -1.42 2.38
C PHE A 91 -6.64 -0.91 2.10
N PHE A 92 -5.62 -1.55 2.66
CA PHE A 92 -4.23 -1.19 2.37
C PHE A 92 -3.87 -1.28 0.89
N ALA A 93 -4.54 -2.16 0.13
CA ALA A 93 -4.30 -2.33 -1.30
C ALA A 93 -4.76 -1.11 -2.12
N PHE A 94 -5.64 -0.28 -1.56
CA PHE A 94 -6.06 0.99 -2.14
C PHE A 94 -5.18 2.17 -1.69
N ALA A 95 -4.24 1.96 -0.75
CA ALA A 95 -3.34 3.01 -0.30
C ALA A 95 -2.45 3.50 -1.45
N GLY A 96 -2.36 4.81 -1.60
CA GLY A 96 -1.48 5.42 -2.60
C GLY A 96 -2.16 6.01 -3.83
N TYR A 97 -3.44 5.74 -4.10
CA TYR A 97 -4.16 6.37 -5.22
C TYR A 97 -4.20 7.91 -5.13
N ALA A 98 -4.23 8.44 -3.92
CA ALA A 98 -4.23 9.88 -3.66
C ALA A 98 -2.81 10.50 -3.68
N ARG A 99 -1.76 9.73 -3.93
CA ARG A 99 -0.37 10.22 -3.92
C ARG A 99 -0.08 11.30 -4.95
N ILE A 100 -0.79 11.30 -6.05
CA ILE A 100 -0.69 12.35 -7.06
C ILE A 100 -0.98 13.75 -6.46
N ALA A 101 -1.77 13.82 -5.39
CA ALA A 101 -2.03 15.08 -4.69
C ALA A 101 -0.78 15.71 -4.05
N THR A 102 0.24 14.89 -3.71
CA THR A 102 1.53 15.37 -3.17
C THR A 102 2.52 15.79 -4.27
N LEU A 103 2.18 15.59 -5.54
CA LEU A 103 3.00 15.91 -6.71
C LEU A 103 2.44 17.12 -7.47
N GLY A 104 1.68 17.99 -6.81
CA GLY A 104 1.03 19.14 -7.45
C GLY A 104 1.98 20.07 -8.20
N GLU A 105 3.22 20.22 -7.72
CA GLU A 105 4.25 21.02 -8.37
C GLU A 105 4.82 20.38 -9.66
N GLU A 106 4.67 19.06 -9.82
CA GLU A 106 5.21 18.30 -10.96
C GLU A 106 4.12 18.02 -12.03
N VAL A 107 2.84 18.31 -11.73
CA VAL A 107 1.70 18.02 -12.60
C VAL A 107 1.30 19.27 -13.38
N ARG A 108 1.08 19.15 -14.70
CA ARG A 108 0.51 20.22 -15.52
C ARG A 108 -0.96 20.41 -15.16
N ASP A 109 -1.39 21.65 -14.97
CA ASP A 109 -2.76 22.04 -14.62
C ASP A 109 -3.31 21.20 -13.44
N PRO A 110 -2.65 21.24 -12.25
CA PRO A 110 -2.95 20.32 -11.14
C PRO A 110 -4.40 20.44 -10.65
N GLU A 111 -4.98 21.64 -10.71
CA GLU A 111 -6.36 21.90 -10.28
C GLU A 111 -7.41 21.13 -11.07
N THR A 112 -7.13 20.78 -12.31
CA THR A 112 -8.03 20.03 -13.18
C THR A 112 -7.59 18.58 -13.34
N THR A 113 -6.29 18.33 -13.44
CA THR A 113 -5.73 17.00 -13.70
C THR A 113 -5.86 16.08 -12.50
N ILE A 114 -5.48 16.54 -11.30
CA ILE A 114 -5.48 15.71 -10.09
C ILE A 114 -6.90 15.23 -9.74
N PRO A 115 -7.93 16.08 -9.68
CA PRO A 115 -9.28 15.65 -9.33
C PRO A 115 -9.94 14.70 -10.33
N ARG A 116 -9.47 14.69 -11.58
CA ARG A 116 -9.95 13.76 -12.61
C ARG A 116 -9.18 12.45 -12.61
N ALA A 117 -7.88 12.50 -12.33
CA ALA A 117 -7.01 11.32 -12.30
C ALA A 117 -7.34 10.39 -11.13
N ILE A 118 -7.58 10.94 -9.93
CA ILE A 118 -7.87 10.16 -8.72
C ILE A 118 -9.10 9.24 -8.88
N PRO A 119 -10.29 9.73 -9.25
CA PRO A 119 -11.46 8.86 -9.39
C PRO A 119 -11.33 7.84 -10.52
N ARG A 120 -10.67 8.21 -11.62
CA ARG A 120 -10.44 7.29 -12.75
C ARG A 120 -9.50 6.15 -12.34
N ALA A 121 -8.40 6.47 -11.68
CA ALA A 121 -7.46 5.46 -11.18
C ALA A 121 -8.12 4.56 -10.15
N LEU A 122 -8.88 5.13 -9.21
CA LEU A 122 -9.61 4.36 -8.20
C LEU A 122 -10.64 3.43 -8.83
N GLY A 123 -11.45 3.92 -9.78
CA GLY A 123 -12.45 3.11 -10.48
C GLY A 123 -11.81 1.94 -11.24
N LEU A 124 -10.71 2.19 -11.96
CA LEU A 124 -9.95 1.14 -12.65
C LEU A 124 -9.43 0.07 -11.67
N VAL A 125 -8.86 0.50 -10.54
CA VAL A 125 -8.32 -0.41 -9.52
C VAL A 125 -9.42 -1.23 -8.86
N VAL A 126 -10.58 -0.63 -8.55
CA VAL A 126 -11.75 -1.33 -7.99
C VAL A 126 -12.21 -2.44 -8.95
N VAL A 127 -12.37 -2.12 -10.24
CA VAL A 127 -12.77 -3.10 -11.26
C VAL A 127 -11.72 -4.21 -11.37
N LEU A 128 -10.44 -3.87 -11.44
CA LEU A 128 -9.36 -4.84 -11.54
C LEU A 128 -9.34 -5.79 -10.33
N TYR A 129 -9.45 -5.25 -9.11
CA TYR A 129 -9.44 -6.06 -7.89
C TYR A 129 -10.70 -6.94 -7.78
N ALA A 130 -11.86 -6.42 -8.21
CA ALA A 130 -13.09 -7.23 -8.26
C ALA A 130 -12.94 -8.41 -9.23
N VAL A 131 -12.40 -8.18 -10.42
CA VAL A 131 -12.15 -9.25 -11.40
C VAL A 131 -11.17 -10.29 -10.85
N VAL A 132 -10.04 -9.85 -10.28
CA VAL A 132 -9.06 -10.76 -9.66
C VAL A 132 -9.71 -11.57 -8.54
N GLY A 133 -10.44 -10.92 -7.64
CA GLY A 133 -11.12 -11.60 -6.52
C GLY A 133 -12.15 -12.64 -6.99
N LEU A 134 -12.96 -12.27 -7.97
CA LEU A 134 -13.97 -13.18 -8.55
C LEU A 134 -13.32 -14.39 -9.23
N VAL A 135 -12.26 -14.19 -10.02
CA VAL A 135 -11.53 -15.29 -10.67
C VAL A 135 -10.89 -16.20 -9.64
N LEU A 136 -10.24 -15.66 -8.61
CA LEU A 136 -9.63 -16.46 -7.56
C LEU A 136 -10.65 -17.28 -6.78
N LEU A 137 -11.78 -16.68 -6.42
CA LEU A 137 -12.88 -17.40 -5.74
C LEU A 137 -13.52 -18.45 -6.63
N ALA A 138 -13.69 -18.16 -7.92
CA ALA A 138 -14.25 -19.12 -8.88
C ALA A 138 -13.32 -20.30 -9.16
N VAL A 139 -12.00 -20.11 -9.11
CA VAL A 139 -11.01 -21.15 -9.41
C VAL A 139 -10.64 -21.96 -8.17
N LEU A 140 -10.30 -21.29 -7.07
CA LEU A 140 -9.80 -21.93 -5.84
C LEU A 140 -10.89 -22.23 -4.82
N GLY A 141 -12.03 -21.60 -4.94
CA GLY A 141 -13.03 -21.55 -3.88
C GLY A 141 -12.58 -20.76 -2.64
N PRO A 142 -13.48 -20.47 -1.69
CA PRO A 142 -13.15 -19.70 -0.49
C PRO A 142 -12.07 -20.36 0.38
N THR A 143 -12.12 -21.66 0.53
CA THR A 143 -11.15 -22.44 1.33
C THR A 143 -9.77 -22.47 0.69
N GLY A 144 -9.67 -22.60 -0.63
CA GLY A 144 -8.41 -22.59 -1.37
C GLY A 144 -7.73 -21.22 -1.31
N VAL A 145 -8.51 -20.14 -1.45
CA VAL A 145 -7.99 -18.76 -1.28
C VAL A 145 -7.47 -18.55 0.14
N ALA A 146 -8.22 -18.99 1.17
CA ALA A 146 -7.82 -18.82 2.57
C ALA A 146 -6.57 -19.65 2.94
N ALA A 147 -6.39 -20.81 2.33
CA ALA A 147 -5.25 -21.70 2.60
C ALA A 147 -3.94 -21.25 1.92
N SER A 148 -4.02 -20.42 0.87
CA SER A 148 -2.84 -20.05 0.09
C SER A 148 -2.23 -18.72 0.55
N ALA A 149 -0.91 -18.70 0.73
CA ALA A 149 -0.15 -17.47 0.92
C ALA A 149 0.08 -16.69 -0.40
N VAL A 150 -0.08 -17.37 -1.54
CA VAL A 150 0.13 -16.85 -2.90
C VAL A 150 -1.02 -17.28 -3.83
N PRO A 151 -2.27 -16.82 -3.60
CA PRO A 151 -3.47 -17.34 -4.26
C PRO A 151 -3.40 -17.29 -5.80
N LEU A 152 -2.82 -16.23 -6.36
CA LEU A 152 -2.71 -16.07 -7.81
C LEU A 152 -1.80 -17.14 -8.44
N LEU A 153 -0.74 -17.52 -7.73
CA LEU A 153 0.15 -18.60 -8.16
C LEU A 153 -0.55 -19.96 -8.04
N ALA A 154 -1.26 -20.19 -6.93
CA ALA A 154 -2.03 -21.43 -6.75
C ALA A 154 -3.09 -21.60 -7.83
N ALA A 155 -3.77 -20.54 -8.24
CA ALA A 155 -4.72 -20.57 -9.35
C ALA A 155 -4.03 -20.83 -10.70
N ALA A 156 -2.84 -20.28 -10.92
CA ALA A 156 -2.03 -20.53 -12.10
C ALA A 156 -1.56 -21.99 -12.19
N ASP A 157 -1.18 -22.59 -11.07
CA ASP A 157 -0.78 -24.00 -11.00
C ASP A 157 -1.95 -24.94 -11.32
N GLN A 158 -3.19 -24.61 -10.88
CA GLN A 158 -4.39 -25.38 -11.22
C GLN A 158 -4.74 -25.32 -12.72
N ALA A 159 -4.42 -24.22 -13.40
CA ALA A 159 -4.66 -24.09 -14.83
C ALA A 159 -3.80 -25.06 -15.66
N GLY A 160 -2.76 -25.68 -15.10
CA GLY A 160 -1.92 -26.70 -15.74
C GLY A 160 -1.04 -26.19 -16.89
N VAL A 161 -0.90 -24.87 -17.05
CA VAL A 161 -0.10 -24.24 -18.10
C VAL A 161 1.29 -23.90 -17.54
N GLY A 162 2.29 -24.67 -17.91
CA GLY A 162 3.62 -24.67 -17.26
C GLY A 162 4.36 -23.33 -17.17
N TRP A 163 4.15 -22.40 -18.11
CA TRP A 163 4.82 -21.09 -18.09
C TRP A 163 4.10 -20.02 -17.27
N ILE A 164 2.79 -20.21 -16.99
CA ILE A 164 1.97 -19.15 -16.37
C ILE A 164 2.38 -18.87 -14.92
N GLY A 165 2.80 -19.89 -14.18
CA GLY A 165 3.34 -19.72 -12.83
C GLY A 165 4.59 -18.83 -12.80
N ALA A 166 5.49 -18.97 -13.78
CA ALA A 166 6.65 -18.09 -13.93
C ALA A 166 6.24 -16.64 -14.26
N ALA A 167 5.26 -16.46 -15.15
CA ALA A 167 4.73 -15.13 -15.50
C ALA A 167 4.09 -14.43 -14.28
N VAL A 168 3.33 -15.16 -13.46
CA VAL A 168 2.77 -14.65 -12.20
C VAL A 168 3.85 -14.22 -11.24
N ARG A 169 4.90 -15.04 -11.05
CA ARG A 169 6.04 -14.67 -10.18
C ARG A 169 6.72 -13.40 -10.66
N VAL A 170 7.02 -13.29 -11.94
CA VAL A 170 7.63 -12.10 -12.53
C VAL A 170 6.74 -10.88 -12.36
N ALA A 171 5.45 -10.97 -12.67
CA ALA A 171 4.50 -9.88 -12.50
C ALA A 171 4.42 -9.40 -11.05
N ALA A 172 4.30 -10.33 -10.09
CA ALA A 172 4.23 -10.01 -8.67
C ALA A 172 5.50 -9.35 -8.14
N VAL A 173 6.67 -9.81 -8.58
CA VAL A 173 7.98 -9.21 -8.22
C VAL A 173 8.09 -7.80 -8.79
N LEU A 174 7.79 -7.60 -10.08
CA LEU A 174 7.87 -6.29 -10.73
C LEU A 174 6.89 -5.28 -10.11
N ALA A 175 5.64 -5.70 -9.88
CA ALA A 175 4.62 -4.86 -9.24
C ALA A 175 5.05 -4.44 -7.82
N SER A 176 5.52 -5.39 -7.04
CA SER A 176 5.89 -5.14 -5.64
C SER A 176 7.17 -4.32 -5.52
N LEU A 177 8.15 -4.50 -6.42
CA LEU A 177 9.36 -3.65 -6.47
C LEU A 177 9.02 -2.22 -6.89
N GLY A 178 8.16 -2.05 -7.91
CA GLY A 178 7.68 -0.74 -8.35
C GLY A 178 6.93 0.01 -7.24
N ALA A 179 6.04 -0.69 -6.53
CA ALA A 179 5.33 -0.13 -5.39
C ALA A 179 6.28 0.23 -4.24
N LEU A 180 7.24 -0.64 -3.90
CA LEU A 180 8.23 -0.41 -2.85
C LEU A 180 9.11 0.80 -3.18
N LEU A 181 9.55 0.95 -4.43
CA LEU A 181 10.32 2.11 -4.90
C LEU A 181 9.54 3.41 -4.68
N GLY A 182 8.29 3.45 -5.12
CA GLY A 182 7.42 4.61 -4.93
C GLY A 182 7.14 4.91 -3.46
N LEU A 183 6.96 3.87 -2.62
CA LEU A 183 6.74 4.02 -1.18
C LEU A 183 7.95 4.61 -0.47
N VAL A 184 9.14 4.05 -0.67
CA VAL A 184 10.38 4.54 -0.05
C VAL A 184 10.63 5.99 -0.43
N THR A 185 10.47 6.34 -1.70
CA THR A 185 10.65 7.72 -2.18
C THR A 185 9.61 8.67 -1.57
N GLY A 186 8.33 8.30 -1.57
CA GLY A 186 7.26 9.15 -1.06
C GLY A 186 7.36 9.38 0.45
N VAL A 187 7.62 8.33 1.24
CA VAL A 187 7.77 8.44 2.70
C VAL A 187 9.00 9.28 3.06
N SER A 188 10.12 9.11 2.34
CA SER A 188 11.33 9.92 2.57
C SER A 188 11.11 11.41 2.31
N ARG A 189 10.33 11.77 1.27
CA ARG A 189 9.95 13.17 1.00
C ARG A 189 9.04 13.75 2.09
N THR A 190 8.07 12.95 2.57
CA THR A 190 7.22 13.35 3.69
C THR A 190 8.02 13.56 4.97
N MET A 191 8.96 12.65 5.30
CA MET A 191 9.86 12.81 6.44
C MET A 191 10.74 14.06 6.32
N LEU A 192 11.24 14.36 5.12
CA LEU A 192 11.98 15.59 4.85
C LEU A 192 11.12 16.83 5.13
N ALA A 193 9.88 16.87 4.65
CA ALA A 193 8.96 17.98 4.88
C ALA A 193 8.70 18.16 6.40
N MET A 194 8.38 17.08 7.12
CA MET A 194 8.19 17.13 8.56
C MET A 194 9.45 17.58 9.33
N ALA A 195 10.63 17.17 8.87
CA ALA A 195 11.89 17.60 9.49
C ALA A 195 12.19 19.09 9.23
N ARG A 196 11.81 19.63 8.07
CA ARG A 196 11.90 21.07 7.76
C ARG A 196 10.97 21.91 8.65
N GLU A 197 9.76 21.40 8.88
CA GLU A 197 8.77 22.00 9.80
C GLU A 197 9.10 21.76 11.29
N ARG A 198 10.21 21.06 11.58
CA ARG A 198 10.67 20.73 12.94
C ARG A 198 9.74 19.77 13.70
N ASP A 199 8.89 19.03 13.02
CA ASP A 199 8.08 17.94 13.61
C ASP A 199 8.93 16.67 13.80
N LEU A 200 10.04 16.55 13.06
CA LEU A 200 11.05 15.49 13.19
C LEU A 200 12.44 16.09 13.41
N PRO A 201 13.42 15.28 13.89
CA PRO A 201 14.79 15.74 14.10
C PRO A 201 15.39 16.38 12.84
N ARG A 202 16.06 17.53 12.99
CA ARG A 202 16.69 18.29 11.88
C ARG A 202 17.70 17.47 11.07
N LEU A 203 18.28 16.42 11.65
CA LEU A 203 19.17 15.50 10.94
C LEU A 203 18.51 14.90 9.69
N LEU A 204 17.19 14.68 9.72
CA LEU A 204 16.41 14.14 8.59
C LEU A 204 16.12 15.18 7.50
N ALA A 205 16.38 16.46 7.75
CA ALA A 205 16.24 17.54 6.78
C ALA A 205 17.42 17.67 5.80
N ARG A 206 18.47 16.85 5.93
CA ARG A 206 19.64 16.88 5.06
C ARG A 206 19.30 16.35 3.67
N VAL A 207 19.61 17.16 2.65
CA VAL A 207 19.45 16.83 1.22
C VAL A 207 20.84 16.80 0.59
N ASP A 208 21.11 15.80 -0.21
CA ASP A 208 22.30 15.79 -1.08
C ASP A 208 22.04 16.78 -2.24
N GLU A 209 22.70 17.93 -2.22
CA GLU A 209 22.51 19.01 -3.21
C GLU A 209 22.86 18.58 -4.63
N ARG A 210 23.80 17.64 -4.81
CA ARG A 210 24.21 17.15 -6.14
C ARG A 210 23.14 16.26 -6.79
N ARG A 211 22.38 15.54 -5.97
CA ARG A 211 21.41 14.53 -6.41
C ARG A 211 19.96 14.93 -6.14
N GLY A 212 19.73 15.97 -5.35
CA GLY A 212 18.39 16.41 -4.94
C GLY A 212 17.62 15.38 -4.11
N VAL A 213 18.33 14.48 -3.37
CA VAL A 213 17.76 13.35 -2.65
C VAL A 213 17.84 13.58 -1.14
N PRO A 214 16.76 13.34 -0.37
CA PRO A 214 16.75 13.43 1.09
C PRO A 214 17.48 12.23 1.72
N GLN A 215 18.82 12.25 1.69
CA GLN A 215 19.68 11.11 2.01
C GLN A 215 19.41 10.55 3.42
N SER A 216 19.38 11.41 4.44
CA SER A 216 19.18 10.98 5.82
C SER A 216 17.79 10.39 6.06
N ALA A 217 16.76 11.02 5.49
CA ALA A 217 15.39 10.50 5.58
C ALA A 217 15.25 9.15 4.87
N GLN A 218 15.91 8.98 3.73
CA GLN A 218 15.84 7.76 2.94
C GLN A 218 16.54 6.57 3.61
N ILE A 219 17.71 6.82 4.23
CA ILE A 219 18.40 5.81 5.04
C ILE A 219 17.56 5.44 6.27
N ALA A 220 16.96 6.42 6.95
CA ALA A 220 16.11 6.18 8.10
C ALA A 220 14.88 5.31 7.73
N VAL A 221 14.20 5.63 6.62
CA VAL A 221 13.08 4.81 6.11
C VAL A 221 13.54 3.40 5.79
N GLY A 222 14.66 3.25 5.07
CA GLY A 222 15.21 1.94 4.74
C GLY A 222 15.52 1.11 5.99
N ALA A 223 16.15 1.71 7.00
CA ALA A 223 16.48 1.04 8.27
C ALA A 223 15.22 0.61 9.03
N VAL A 224 14.20 1.47 9.14
CA VAL A 224 12.92 1.13 9.77
C VAL A 224 12.24 -0.02 9.03
N VAL A 225 12.21 0.01 7.70
CA VAL A 225 11.60 -1.07 6.90
C VAL A 225 12.35 -2.39 7.10
N VAL A 226 13.68 -2.38 7.15
CA VAL A 226 14.49 -3.59 7.45
C VAL A 226 14.13 -4.13 8.83
N LEU A 227 14.06 -3.29 9.86
CA LEU A 227 13.67 -3.72 11.21
C LEU A 227 12.27 -4.35 11.23
N LEU A 228 11.30 -3.75 10.53
CA LEU A 228 9.94 -4.29 10.43
C LEU A 228 9.91 -5.64 9.68
N VAL A 229 10.71 -5.81 8.63
CA VAL A 229 10.84 -7.08 7.90
C VAL A 229 11.41 -8.21 8.78
N VAL A 230 12.33 -7.86 9.68
CA VAL A 230 12.90 -8.83 10.62
C VAL A 230 11.93 -9.19 11.74
N ALA A 231 11.20 -8.19 12.28
CA ALA A 231 10.38 -8.33 13.47
C ALA A 231 8.97 -8.85 13.22
N LEU A 232 8.38 -8.58 12.04
CA LEU A 232 6.98 -8.82 11.78
C LEU A 232 6.76 -9.75 10.57
N ASP A 233 5.62 -10.42 10.57
CA ASP A 233 5.12 -11.17 9.42
C ASP A 233 4.24 -10.29 8.50
N VAL A 234 3.93 -10.83 7.29
CA VAL A 234 3.13 -10.10 6.29
C VAL A 234 1.74 -9.75 6.81
N ARG A 235 1.08 -10.64 7.54
CA ARG A 235 -0.30 -10.43 8.02
C ARG A 235 -0.36 -9.34 9.08
N ALA A 236 0.58 -9.33 10.02
CA ALA A 236 0.69 -8.28 11.04
C ALA A 236 0.95 -6.90 10.41
N VAL A 237 1.87 -6.85 9.42
CA VAL A 237 2.18 -5.61 8.69
C VAL A 237 0.99 -5.10 7.90
N ILE A 238 0.20 -5.98 7.26
CA ILE A 238 -1.01 -5.59 6.52
C ILE A 238 -2.03 -4.96 7.47
N GLY A 239 -2.35 -5.62 8.58
CA GLY A 239 -3.31 -5.10 9.56
C GLY A 239 -2.90 -3.73 10.13
N PHE A 240 -1.64 -3.58 10.53
CA PHE A 240 -1.07 -2.33 11.00
C PHE A 240 -1.11 -1.22 9.93
N SER A 241 -0.74 -1.56 8.70
CA SER A 241 -0.80 -0.61 7.57
C SER A 241 -2.22 -0.16 7.28
N SER A 242 -3.19 -1.09 7.27
CA SER A 242 -4.61 -0.77 7.10
C SER A 242 -5.12 0.17 8.18
N PHE A 243 -4.76 -0.05 9.45
CA PHE A 243 -5.09 0.86 10.54
C PHE A 243 -4.59 2.28 10.25
N GLY A 244 -3.31 2.44 9.94
CA GLY A 244 -2.70 3.74 9.68
C GLY A 244 -3.35 4.47 8.49
N VAL A 245 -3.62 3.74 7.40
CA VAL A 245 -4.25 4.30 6.20
C VAL A 245 -5.71 4.70 6.46
N LEU A 246 -6.49 3.86 7.15
CA LEU A 246 -7.88 4.17 7.50
C LEU A 246 -7.97 5.40 8.40
N VAL A 247 -7.10 5.52 9.42
CA VAL A 247 -7.07 6.71 10.28
C VAL A 247 -6.66 7.95 9.47
N TYR A 248 -5.66 7.84 8.61
CA TYR A 248 -5.27 8.93 7.72
C TYR A 248 -6.44 9.40 6.85
N TYR A 249 -7.20 8.49 6.24
CA TYR A 249 -8.35 8.86 5.42
C TYR A 249 -9.53 9.37 6.25
N ALA A 250 -9.72 8.90 7.48
CA ALA A 250 -10.71 9.47 8.39
C ALA A 250 -10.41 10.95 8.68
N VAL A 251 -9.13 11.26 8.99
CA VAL A 251 -8.68 12.65 9.20
C VAL A 251 -8.81 13.48 7.92
N ALA A 252 -8.44 12.94 6.76
CA ALA A 252 -8.58 13.63 5.48
C ALA A 252 -10.06 13.97 5.16
N ASN A 253 -10.99 13.02 5.39
CA ASN A 253 -12.43 13.27 5.22
C ASN A 253 -12.96 14.30 6.23
N ALA A 254 -12.53 14.23 7.49
CA ALA A 254 -12.89 15.22 8.50
C ALA A 254 -12.38 16.62 8.15
N SER A 255 -11.15 16.73 7.64
CA SER A 255 -10.58 18.00 7.15
C SER A 255 -11.35 18.52 5.93
N ALA A 256 -11.73 17.63 5.00
CA ALA A 256 -12.53 18.02 3.83
C ALA A 256 -13.95 18.51 4.22
N PHE A 257 -14.50 18.01 5.33
CA PHE A 257 -15.79 18.47 5.85
C PHE A 257 -15.76 19.93 6.29
N THR A 258 -14.63 20.42 6.78
CA THR A 258 -14.45 21.81 7.25
C THR A 258 -14.18 22.82 6.12
N GLN A 259 -14.04 22.34 4.86
CA GLN A 259 -13.80 23.22 3.72
C GLN A 259 -14.97 24.15 3.44
N ASP A 260 -14.65 25.40 3.06
CA ASP A 260 -15.61 26.39 2.61
C ASP A 260 -16.35 25.94 1.33
N ALA A 261 -17.57 26.42 1.16
CA ALA A 261 -18.42 26.06 0.03
C ALA A 261 -17.77 26.37 -1.33
N ALA A 262 -16.95 27.43 -1.42
CA ALA A 262 -16.25 27.84 -2.64
C ALA A 262 -15.18 26.84 -3.10
N HIS A 263 -14.56 26.12 -2.19
CA HIS A 263 -13.47 25.17 -2.47
C HIS A 263 -13.91 23.71 -2.41
N ARG A 264 -15.17 23.47 -1.96
CA ARG A 264 -15.70 22.13 -1.78
C ARG A 264 -16.27 21.57 -3.08
N ARG A 265 -15.70 20.46 -3.57
CA ARG A 265 -16.14 19.78 -4.80
C ARG A 265 -17.19 18.70 -4.57
N TRP A 266 -17.25 18.11 -3.37
CA TRP A 266 -18.11 16.98 -3.03
C TRP A 266 -19.03 17.30 -1.86
N PRO A 267 -20.23 16.73 -1.80
CA PRO A 267 -21.19 17.01 -0.73
C PRO A 267 -20.67 16.51 0.62
N ARG A 268 -21.02 17.20 1.71
CA ARG A 268 -20.62 16.86 3.08
C ARG A 268 -21.03 15.44 3.51
N THR A 269 -22.10 14.92 2.94
CA THR A 269 -22.57 13.56 3.21
C THR A 269 -21.54 12.49 2.86
N LEU A 270 -20.81 12.65 1.74
CA LEU A 270 -19.74 11.72 1.35
C LEU A 270 -18.57 11.76 2.34
N GLN A 271 -18.24 12.94 2.86
CA GLN A 271 -17.15 13.08 3.85
C GLN A 271 -17.54 12.43 5.19
N VAL A 272 -18.80 12.59 5.63
CA VAL A 272 -19.31 11.91 6.82
C VAL A 272 -19.30 10.39 6.63
N LEU A 273 -19.81 9.91 5.48
CA LEU A 273 -19.77 8.47 5.15
C LEU A 273 -18.33 7.95 5.11
N GLY A 274 -17.39 8.74 4.58
CA GLY A 274 -15.97 8.41 4.58
C GLY A 274 -15.39 8.28 5.98
N VAL A 275 -15.68 9.21 6.89
CA VAL A 275 -15.24 9.13 8.30
C VAL A 275 -15.84 7.91 8.98
N VAL A 276 -17.17 7.74 8.92
CA VAL A 276 -17.87 6.62 9.55
C VAL A 276 -17.39 5.28 9.01
N GLY A 277 -17.28 5.16 7.68
CA GLY A 277 -16.77 3.95 7.03
C GLY A 277 -15.35 3.60 7.48
N CYS A 278 -14.44 4.58 7.52
CA CYS A 278 -13.08 4.36 8.02
C CYS A 278 -13.08 3.90 9.49
N LEU A 279 -13.86 4.52 10.36
CA LEU A 279 -13.92 4.16 11.79
C LEU A 279 -14.52 2.76 12.00
N VAL A 280 -15.58 2.42 11.26
CA VAL A 280 -16.18 1.07 11.28
C VAL A 280 -15.15 0.03 10.84
N LEU A 281 -14.43 0.26 9.75
CA LEU A 281 -13.39 -0.66 9.28
C LEU A 281 -12.23 -0.77 10.28
N VAL A 282 -11.80 0.32 10.92
CA VAL A 282 -10.78 0.29 11.99
C VAL A 282 -11.24 -0.58 13.16
N ALA A 283 -12.50 -0.44 13.58
CA ALA A 283 -13.05 -1.21 14.71
C ALA A 283 -13.15 -2.73 14.41
N THR A 284 -13.17 -3.12 13.14
CA THR A 284 -13.22 -4.54 12.72
C THR A 284 -11.86 -5.15 12.42
N LEU A 285 -10.78 -4.37 12.42
CA LEU A 285 -9.42 -4.90 12.23
C LEU A 285 -9.02 -5.85 13.37
N PRO A 286 -8.07 -6.77 13.14
CA PRO A 286 -7.50 -7.60 14.19
C PRO A 286 -7.00 -6.75 15.35
N TRP A 287 -7.36 -7.12 16.57
CA TRP A 287 -7.08 -6.35 17.79
C TRP A 287 -5.61 -5.96 17.95
N GLY A 288 -4.68 -6.89 17.66
CA GLY A 288 -3.24 -6.61 17.70
C GLY A 288 -2.81 -5.47 16.77
N ALA A 289 -3.41 -5.35 15.59
CA ALA A 289 -3.12 -4.27 14.65
C ALA A 289 -3.65 -2.91 15.17
N VAL A 290 -4.84 -2.92 15.77
CA VAL A 290 -5.44 -1.71 16.37
C VAL A 290 -4.59 -1.23 17.54
N VAL A 291 -4.23 -2.11 18.47
CA VAL A 291 -3.40 -1.77 19.63
C VAL A 291 -2.04 -1.24 19.21
N ALA A 292 -1.34 -1.93 18.30
CA ALA A 292 -0.05 -1.49 17.78
C ALA A 292 -0.17 -0.11 17.11
N GLY A 293 -1.23 0.10 16.32
CA GLY A 293 -1.49 1.38 15.66
C GLY A 293 -1.74 2.51 16.65
N VAL A 294 -2.60 2.29 17.63
CA VAL A 294 -2.89 3.28 18.70
C VAL A 294 -1.62 3.62 19.50
N CYS A 295 -0.80 2.63 19.86
CA CYS A 295 0.46 2.86 20.55
C CYS A 295 1.42 3.75 19.72
N VAL A 296 1.56 3.49 18.43
CA VAL A 296 2.42 4.32 17.55
C VAL A 296 1.89 5.75 17.44
N PHE A 297 0.57 5.93 17.28
CA PHE A 297 -0.04 7.26 17.28
C PHE A 297 0.14 7.98 18.61
N ALA A 298 -0.06 7.30 19.73
CA ALA A 298 0.15 7.87 21.06
C ALA A 298 1.59 8.35 21.24
N VAL A 299 2.57 7.53 20.87
CA VAL A 299 4.00 7.92 20.91
C VAL A 299 4.27 9.15 20.02
N GLY A 300 3.70 9.18 18.81
CA GLY A 300 3.83 10.34 17.90
C GLY A 300 3.24 11.62 18.48
N VAL A 301 2.03 11.56 19.04
CA VAL A 301 1.36 12.71 19.66
C VAL A 301 2.12 13.19 20.90
N LEU A 302 2.50 12.26 21.80
CA LEU A 302 3.27 12.61 23.00
C LEU A 302 4.62 13.21 22.65
N GLY A 303 5.32 12.67 21.66
CA GLY A 303 6.58 13.24 21.16
C GLY A 303 6.41 14.67 20.64
N ARG A 304 5.35 14.92 19.86
CA ARG A 304 5.03 16.27 19.37
C ARG A 304 4.71 17.25 20.49
N LEU A 305 3.92 16.81 21.48
CA LEU A 305 3.58 17.65 22.66
C LEU A 305 4.83 17.97 23.48
N ALA A 306 5.73 17.01 23.68
CA ALA A 306 7.00 17.24 24.39
C ALA A 306 7.89 18.27 23.66
N VAL A 307 7.99 18.17 22.32
CA VAL A 307 8.73 19.16 21.51
C VAL A 307 8.08 20.54 21.58
N ALA A 308 6.75 20.63 21.52
CA ALA A 308 6.01 21.88 21.63
C ALA A 308 6.23 22.54 23.01
N ALA A 309 6.13 21.77 24.09
CA ALA A 309 6.38 22.25 25.45
C ALA A 309 7.82 22.72 25.67
N GLY A 310 8.81 22.06 25.03
CA GLY A 310 10.21 22.51 25.05
C GLY A 310 10.41 23.85 24.34
N ARG A 311 9.68 24.11 23.24
CA ARG A 311 9.75 25.38 22.49
C ARG A 311 9.16 26.58 23.27
N SER A 312 8.11 26.36 24.05
CA SER A 312 7.48 27.42 24.85
C SER A 312 8.33 27.86 26.06
N ARG A 313 9.37 27.09 26.41
CA ARG A 313 10.26 27.35 27.54
C ARG A 313 11.62 27.96 27.12
N SER A 314 11.88 28.09 25.83
CA SER A 314 13.07 28.79 25.33
C SER A 314 12.69 30.25 25.13
N PRO A 315 13.30 31.23 25.85
CA PRO A 315 13.04 32.65 25.71
C PRO A 315 13.47 33.17 24.34
#